data_6687853d1c7499975ad0dc2a1f0b6205
#
_entry.id   6687853d1c7499975ad0dc2a1f0b6205
#
_cell.length_a   1.000
_cell.length_b   1.000
_cell.length_c   1.000
_cell.angle_alpha   90.00
_cell.angle_beta   90.00
_cell.angle_gamma   90.00
#
_symmetry.space_group_name_H-M   'P 1'
#
loop_
_entity.id
_entity.type
_entity.pdbx_description
1 polymer ?
#
loop_
_entity_poly.entity_id
_entity_poly.type
_entity_poly.pdbx_seq_one_letter_code
_entity_poly.pdbx_strand_id
1 'polypeptide(L)'
;MNAPSSGAPAAAPTSAPAIEPADPARWLVRGHPGYLRANLALFAAGFSTFSLLYCVQPLMPLLAHDFGLTPAQTSLVLSVSTLLLAFAILFAGLLSESIHRKTLMGGSLVLSSGLTLLAAVLPGWHDLLVTRALLGIVLGGVPAVAMAYLAEEVHPQGLGMAMGLYVGGTAFGGMAGRVLTGVVADHTGWRIAMGVTGGLCLVAALVFIWLLPPSRRFVPRKGLVLGDLLDTLAAHLREPGLRALFAMGFLLMGGFVTIYNYASFHLLDAPYSLSQTALGGIFMVYLLGIVASAWFGRMADRHGRGRMLLTGTVLMSAGVLLTLAAPLVLVIGGIALLTFGFFGAHAVASGWVGRRAQRAKGQAAALYLLAYYLGSSLIGTAGGKLYAPWGWPGVVALVSALMLCALGTAAWLWRRAPLPLGAKR
;
A
#
# COMPACT_ATOMS: atom_id res chain seq x y z
N MET A 1 -17.81 60.67 -40.28
CA MET A 1 -17.62 59.38 -40.98
C MET A 1 -16.69 58.54 -40.21
N ASN A 2 -17.23 57.67 -39.37
CA ASN A 2 -16.46 56.75 -38.53
C ASN A 2 -16.74 55.32 -39.06
N ALA A 3 -15.69 54.62 -39.47
CA ALA A 3 -15.76 53.24 -39.89
C ALA A 3 -15.80 52.29 -38.66
N PRO A 4 -16.55 51.19 -38.70
CA PRO A 4 -16.60 50.26 -37.59
C PRO A 4 -15.38 49.31 -37.58
N SER A 5 -14.78 49.11 -36.42
CA SER A 5 -13.71 48.17 -36.14
C SER A 5 -14.22 46.72 -36.27
N SER A 6 -13.60 45.96 -37.16
CA SER A 6 -13.84 44.51 -37.34
C SER A 6 -13.38 43.73 -36.09
N GLY A 7 -14.34 43.19 -35.36
CA GLY A 7 -14.06 42.26 -34.27
C GLY A 7 -13.49 40.93 -34.81
N ALA A 8 -12.33 40.54 -34.33
CA ALA A 8 -11.75 39.22 -34.61
C ALA A 8 -12.64 38.13 -33.96
N PRO A 9 -12.87 36.99 -34.66
CA PRO A 9 -13.67 35.92 -34.10
C PRO A 9 -12.97 35.28 -32.90
N ALA A 10 -13.72 35.11 -31.81
CA ALA A 10 -13.26 34.39 -30.59
C ALA A 10 -12.79 32.97 -30.96
N ALA A 11 -11.58 32.64 -30.58
CA ALA A 11 -11.02 31.29 -30.77
C ALA A 11 -11.94 30.26 -30.12
N ALA A 12 -12.35 29.27 -30.91
CA ALA A 12 -13.14 28.14 -30.44
C ALA A 12 -12.42 27.40 -29.31
N PRO A 13 -13.13 26.84 -28.32
CA PRO A 13 -12.50 26.11 -27.23
C PRO A 13 -11.75 24.91 -27.82
N THR A 14 -10.46 24.80 -27.50
CA THR A 14 -9.63 23.65 -27.86
C THR A 14 -10.30 22.39 -27.35
N SER A 15 -10.77 21.54 -28.27
CA SER A 15 -11.31 20.22 -27.98
C SER A 15 -10.32 19.42 -27.13
N ALA A 16 -10.84 18.68 -26.14
CA ALA A 16 -10.04 17.74 -25.38
C ALA A 16 -9.26 16.83 -26.35
N PRO A 17 -8.00 16.49 -26.06
CA PRO A 17 -7.22 15.64 -26.95
C PRO A 17 -8.00 14.35 -27.23
N ALA A 18 -8.24 14.05 -28.48
CA ALA A 18 -8.93 12.86 -28.93
C ALA A 18 -8.19 11.63 -28.36
N ILE A 19 -8.92 10.68 -27.78
CA ILE A 19 -8.34 9.41 -27.33
C ILE A 19 -7.80 8.72 -28.58
N GLU A 20 -6.51 8.41 -28.59
CA GLU A 20 -5.85 7.67 -29.67
C GLU A 20 -6.60 6.36 -29.94
N PRO A 21 -6.79 5.94 -31.22
CA PRO A 21 -7.50 4.70 -31.52
C PRO A 21 -6.90 3.49 -30.80
N ALA A 22 -7.75 2.56 -30.39
CA ALA A 22 -7.38 1.33 -29.71
C ALA A 22 -6.69 0.34 -30.66
N ASP A 23 -5.50 0.68 -31.15
CA ASP A 23 -4.68 -0.16 -32.01
C ASP A 23 -3.89 -1.19 -31.17
N PRO A 24 -4.13 -2.51 -31.36
CA PRO A 24 -3.40 -3.57 -30.65
C PRO A 24 -1.89 -3.58 -30.95
N ALA A 25 -1.44 -2.99 -32.05
CA ALA A 25 -0.01 -2.87 -32.35
C ALA A 25 0.69 -1.85 -31.43
N ARG A 26 -0.06 -0.85 -30.92
CA ARG A 26 0.46 0.24 -30.10
C ARG A 26 0.07 0.12 -28.62
N TRP A 27 -1.07 -0.50 -28.32
CA TRP A 27 -1.65 -0.57 -26.99
C TRP A 27 -1.96 -1.99 -26.55
N LEU A 28 -1.91 -2.25 -25.26
CA LEU A 28 -2.54 -3.43 -24.66
C LEU A 28 -4.04 -3.17 -24.54
N VAL A 29 -4.83 -3.79 -25.42
CA VAL A 29 -6.27 -3.58 -25.56
C VAL A 29 -7.03 -4.75 -24.96
N ARG A 30 -8.18 -4.50 -24.32
CA ARG A 30 -9.09 -5.55 -23.81
C ARG A 30 -9.46 -6.54 -24.91
N GLY A 31 -9.45 -7.84 -24.56
CA GLY A 31 -9.70 -8.93 -25.54
C GLY A 31 -8.45 -9.44 -26.25
N HIS A 32 -7.34 -8.70 -26.24
CA HIS A 32 -6.09 -9.14 -26.82
C HIS A 32 -5.28 -9.99 -25.81
N PRO A 33 -4.61 -11.09 -26.23
CA PRO A 33 -3.82 -11.94 -25.32
C PRO A 33 -2.77 -11.20 -24.52
N GLY A 34 -2.13 -10.16 -25.08
CA GLY A 34 -1.16 -9.32 -24.39
C GLY A 34 -1.73 -8.59 -23.18
N TYR A 35 -2.98 -8.13 -23.24
CA TYR A 35 -3.68 -7.50 -22.12
C TYR A 35 -3.89 -8.48 -20.96
N LEU A 36 -4.36 -9.69 -21.26
CA LEU A 36 -4.56 -10.72 -20.23
C LEU A 36 -3.24 -11.11 -19.57
N ARG A 37 -2.18 -11.33 -20.39
CA ARG A 37 -0.83 -11.66 -19.89
C ARG A 37 -0.27 -10.57 -18.98
N ALA A 38 -0.40 -9.29 -19.35
CA ALA A 38 0.05 -8.16 -18.53
C ALA A 38 -0.70 -8.10 -17.21
N ASN A 39 -2.02 -8.29 -17.23
CA ASN A 39 -2.84 -8.28 -16.01
C ASN A 39 -2.50 -9.42 -15.05
N LEU A 40 -2.32 -10.64 -15.56
CA LEU A 40 -1.91 -11.80 -14.74
C LEU A 40 -0.51 -11.60 -14.16
N ALA A 41 0.42 -11.08 -14.96
CA ALA A 41 1.77 -10.75 -14.51
C ALA A 41 1.74 -9.72 -13.37
N LEU A 42 1.01 -8.63 -13.54
CA LEU A 42 0.94 -7.58 -12.53
C LEU A 42 0.15 -8.00 -11.28
N PHE A 43 -0.86 -8.86 -11.43
CA PHE A 43 -1.49 -9.51 -10.28
C PHE A 43 -0.46 -10.34 -9.49
N ALA A 44 0.36 -11.17 -10.17
CA ALA A 44 1.42 -11.94 -9.55
C ALA A 44 2.50 -11.06 -8.89
N ALA A 45 2.83 -9.91 -9.50
CA ALA A 45 3.74 -8.93 -8.91
C ALA A 45 3.17 -8.31 -7.64
N GLY A 46 1.92 -7.88 -7.65
CA GLY A 46 1.22 -7.36 -6.47
C GLY A 46 1.12 -8.41 -5.36
N PHE A 47 0.74 -9.63 -5.73
CA PHE A 47 0.70 -10.79 -4.82
C PHE A 47 2.06 -11.02 -4.15
N SER A 48 3.14 -11.17 -4.93
CA SER A 48 4.47 -11.45 -4.39
C SER A 48 4.98 -10.33 -3.50
N THR A 49 4.83 -9.06 -3.93
CA THR A 49 5.29 -7.90 -3.16
C THR A 49 4.71 -7.87 -1.75
N PHE A 50 3.40 -8.04 -1.64
CA PHE A 50 2.72 -7.92 -0.36
C PHE A 50 2.77 -9.21 0.47
N SER A 51 2.86 -10.39 -0.17
CA SER A 51 3.16 -11.64 0.54
C SER A 51 4.54 -11.59 1.20
N LEU A 52 5.59 -11.21 0.45
CA LEU A 52 6.96 -11.10 0.97
C LEU A 52 7.09 -10.05 2.07
N LEU A 53 6.39 -8.92 1.93
CA LEU A 53 6.45 -7.84 2.94
C LEU A 53 5.83 -8.26 4.25
N TYR A 54 4.64 -8.88 4.21
CA TYR A 54 3.80 -9.10 5.39
C TYR A 54 3.78 -10.52 5.94
N CYS A 55 4.45 -11.50 5.31
CA CYS A 55 4.52 -12.88 5.79
C CYS A 55 5.07 -13.00 7.22
N VAL A 56 5.89 -12.06 7.67
CA VAL A 56 6.48 -12.06 9.01
C VAL A 56 5.50 -11.67 10.13
N GLN A 57 4.35 -11.06 9.81
CA GLN A 57 3.42 -10.58 10.83
C GLN A 57 2.87 -11.68 11.74
N PRO A 58 2.34 -12.81 11.22
CA PRO A 58 1.90 -13.91 12.08
C PRO A 58 3.06 -14.62 12.79
N LEU A 59 4.29 -14.46 12.30
CA LEU A 59 5.47 -15.11 12.89
C LEU A 59 6.07 -14.35 14.07
N MET A 60 5.66 -13.10 14.33
CA MET A 60 6.28 -12.27 15.38
C MET A 60 6.30 -12.93 16.76
N PRO A 61 5.24 -13.60 17.25
CA PRO A 61 5.30 -14.29 18.53
C PRO A 61 6.31 -15.45 18.54
N LEU A 62 6.41 -16.23 17.46
CA LEU A 62 7.40 -17.31 17.35
C LEU A 62 8.83 -16.76 17.34
N LEU A 63 9.07 -15.66 16.59
CA LEU A 63 10.37 -14.99 16.57
C LEU A 63 10.73 -14.40 17.95
N ALA A 64 9.74 -13.85 18.66
CA ALA A 64 9.95 -13.36 20.03
C ALA A 64 10.43 -14.49 20.95
N HIS A 65 9.79 -15.64 20.87
CA HIS A 65 10.15 -16.81 21.65
C HIS A 65 11.55 -17.34 21.29
N ASP A 66 11.81 -17.58 20.01
CA ASP A 66 13.06 -18.21 19.53
C ASP A 66 14.31 -17.35 19.80
N PHE A 67 14.18 -16.04 19.73
CA PHE A 67 15.29 -15.10 19.90
C PHE A 67 15.29 -14.38 21.27
N GLY A 68 14.34 -14.70 22.17
CA GLY A 68 14.22 -14.06 23.48
C GLY A 68 13.96 -12.55 23.41
N LEU A 69 13.10 -12.11 22.48
CA LEU A 69 12.87 -10.69 22.18
C LEU A 69 11.58 -10.17 22.78
N THR A 70 11.56 -8.88 23.07
CA THR A 70 10.32 -8.17 23.39
C THR A 70 9.45 -8.00 22.15
N PRO A 71 8.11 -7.82 22.29
CA PRO A 71 7.21 -7.55 21.17
C PRO A 71 7.63 -6.33 20.34
N ALA A 72 8.19 -5.29 20.98
CA ALA A 72 8.71 -4.11 20.28
C ALA A 72 9.93 -4.45 19.41
N GLN A 73 10.88 -5.23 19.92
CA GLN A 73 12.04 -5.66 19.16
C GLN A 73 11.63 -6.53 17.98
N THR A 74 10.71 -7.48 18.21
CA THR A 74 10.25 -8.39 17.15
C THR A 74 9.52 -7.65 16.03
N SER A 75 8.78 -6.58 16.34
CA SER A 75 8.12 -5.77 15.32
C SER A 75 9.09 -5.12 14.32
N LEU A 76 10.39 -5.00 14.68
CA LEU A 76 11.42 -4.48 13.77
C LEU A 76 11.55 -5.30 12.49
N VAL A 77 11.23 -6.60 12.52
CA VAL A 77 11.27 -7.48 11.34
C VAL A 77 10.36 -6.96 10.20
N LEU A 78 9.27 -6.29 10.52
CA LEU A 78 8.41 -5.61 9.54
C LEU A 78 8.77 -4.13 9.41
N SER A 79 9.00 -3.45 10.53
CA SER A 79 9.19 -2.00 10.58
C SER A 79 10.42 -1.54 9.79
N VAL A 80 11.51 -2.29 9.83
CA VAL A 80 12.72 -1.98 9.05
C VAL A 80 12.45 -2.12 7.55
N SER A 81 11.69 -3.14 7.14
CA SER A 81 11.31 -3.32 5.74
C SER A 81 10.41 -2.19 5.25
N THR A 82 9.38 -1.83 6.02
CA THR A 82 8.45 -0.75 5.64
C THR A 82 9.10 0.63 5.67
N LEU A 83 10.04 0.87 6.60
CA LEU A 83 10.82 2.10 6.65
C LEU A 83 11.64 2.30 5.38
N LEU A 84 12.42 1.30 5.02
CA LEU A 84 13.30 1.39 3.85
C LEU A 84 12.51 1.36 2.53
N LEU A 85 11.40 0.62 2.49
CA LEU A 85 10.45 0.66 1.38
C LEU A 85 9.88 2.07 1.18
N ALA A 86 9.56 2.79 2.25
CA ALA A 86 9.04 4.15 2.19
C ALA A 86 9.98 5.09 1.41
N PHE A 87 11.27 5.05 1.71
CA PHE A 87 12.28 5.82 0.98
C PHE A 87 12.53 5.26 -0.41
N ALA A 88 12.63 3.94 -0.54
CA ALA A 88 12.90 3.29 -1.82
C ALA A 88 11.85 3.62 -2.89
N ILE A 89 10.57 3.77 -2.54
CA ILE A 89 9.50 4.16 -3.48
C ILE A 89 9.77 5.55 -4.09
N LEU A 90 10.30 6.51 -3.33
CA LEU A 90 10.64 7.84 -3.86
C LEU A 90 11.73 7.75 -4.93
N PHE A 91 12.77 6.96 -4.67
CA PHE A 91 13.89 6.80 -5.59
C PHE A 91 13.60 5.84 -6.74
N ALA A 92 12.74 4.84 -6.52
CA ALA A 92 12.34 3.89 -7.57
C ALA A 92 11.61 4.60 -8.73
N GLY A 93 10.83 5.63 -8.45
CA GLY A 93 10.22 6.47 -9.48
C GLY A 93 11.27 7.10 -10.41
N LEU A 94 12.35 7.63 -9.86
CA LEU A 94 13.48 8.21 -10.62
C LEU A 94 14.22 7.14 -11.42
N LEU A 95 14.58 6.04 -10.76
CA LEU A 95 15.32 4.93 -11.38
C LEU A 95 14.53 4.30 -12.52
N SER A 96 13.22 4.24 -12.39
CA SER A 96 12.31 3.66 -13.37
C SER A 96 12.25 4.45 -14.68
N GLU A 97 12.70 5.70 -14.72
CA GLU A 97 12.78 6.48 -15.95
C GLU A 97 14.01 6.14 -16.81
N SER A 98 15.03 5.51 -16.19
CA SER A 98 16.27 5.12 -16.86
C SER A 98 16.35 3.63 -17.19
N ILE A 99 15.64 2.77 -16.43
CA ILE A 99 15.67 1.31 -16.55
C ILE A 99 14.33 0.80 -17.08
N HIS A 100 14.38 -0.19 -17.96
CA HIS A 100 13.19 -0.84 -18.49
C HIS A 100 12.29 -1.37 -17.37
N ARG A 101 11.00 -1.00 -17.41
CA ARG A 101 9.99 -1.33 -16.39
C ARG A 101 9.98 -2.81 -15.99
N LYS A 102 9.97 -3.70 -17.00
CA LYS A 102 9.97 -5.15 -16.80
C LYS A 102 11.21 -5.65 -16.07
N THR A 103 12.39 -5.16 -16.43
CA THR A 103 13.67 -5.56 -15.81
C THR A 103 13.73 -5.11 -14.36
N LEU A 104 13.32 -3.87 -14.07
CA LEU A 104 13.34 -3.34 -12.72
C LEU A 104 12.38 -4.11 -11.80
N MET A 105 11.12 -4.31 -12.22
CA MET A 105 10.13 -5.07 -11.43
C MET A 105 10.53 -6.55 -11.28
N GLY A 106 10.96 -7.21 -12.36
CA GLY A 106 11.36 -8.62 -12.32
C GLY A 106 12.57 -8.84 -11.43
N GLY A 107 13.60 -8.00 -11.55
CA GLY A 107 14.77 -8.04 -10.68
C GLY A 107 14.41 -7.81 -9.21
N SER A 108 13.55 -6.83 -8.93
CA SER A 108 13.03 -6.57 -7.57
C SER A 108 12.32 -7.79 -6.98
N LEU A 109 11.45 -8.45 -7.74
CA LEU A 109 10.70 -9.62 -7.26
C LEU A 109 11.60 -10.82 -7.00
N VAL A 110 12.53 -11.11 -7.91
CA VAL A 110 13.49 -12.24 -7.76
C VAL A 110 14.40 -12.00 -6.57
N LEU A 111 15.01 -10.81 -6.46
CA LEU A 111 15.90 -10.49 -5.35
C LEU A 111 15.15 -10.52 -4.00
N SER A 112 13.94 -9.99 -3.93
CA SER A 112 13.14 -10.00 -2.70
C SER A 112 12.75 -11.41 -2.28
N SER A 113 12.41 -12.27 -3.24
CA SER A 113 12.15 -13.69 -2.97
C SER A 113 13.42 -14.41 -2.49
N GLY A 114 14.57 -14.15 -3.13
CA GLY A 114 15.86 -14.66 -2.71
C GLY A 114 16.27 -14.22 -1.31
N LEU A 115 16.07 -12.94 -0.97
CA LEU A 115 16.31 -12.42 0.38
C LEU A 115 15.42 -13.08 1.42
N THR A 116 14.17 -13.41 1.09
CA THR A 116 13.25 -14.12 2.00
C THR A 116 13.69 -15.58 2.20
N LEU A 117 14.15 -16.26 1.12
CA LEU A 117 14.74 -17.59 1.22
C LEU A 117 16.04 -17.59 2.03
N LEU A 118 16.89 -16.58 1.83
CA LEU A 118 18.11 -16.41 2.61
C LEU A 118 17.79 -16.19 4.10
N ALA A 119 16.80 -15.36 4.42
CA ALA A 119 16.35 -15.13 5.79
C ALA A 119 15.85 -16.40 6.48
N ALA A 120 15.29 -17.36 5.73
CA ALA A 120 14.82 -18.63 6.28
C ALA A 120 15.96 -19.54 6.76
N VAL A 121 17.17 -19.41 6.20
CA VAL A 121 18.32 -20.28 6.51
C VAL A 121 19.36 -19.64 7.42
N LEU A 122 19.41 -18.32 7.50
CA LEU A 122 20.36 -17.61 8.36
C LEU A 122 20.00 -17.79 9.84
N PRO A 123 21.01 -17.97 10.73
CA PRO A 123 20.75 -18.34 12.12
C PRO A 123 20.35 -17.16 13.02
N GLY A 124 20.85 -15.96 12.74
CA GLY A 124 20.84 -14.84 13.66
C GLY A 124 19.66 -13.88 13.49
N TRP A 125 19.26 -13.25 14.58
CA TRP A 125 18.28 -12.16 14.55
C TRP A 125 18.71 -10.97 13.70
N HIS A 126 19.97 -10.56 13.82
CA HIS A 126 20.53 -9.45 13.05
C HIS A 126 20.58 -9.77 11.55
N ASP A 127 20.89 -11.01 11.19
CA ASP A 127 20.86 -11.45 9.79
C ASP A 127 19.45 -11.34 9.20
N LEU A 128 18.43 -11.75 9.99
CA LEU A 128 17.03 -11.58 9.63
C LEU A 128 16.69 -10.11 9.43
N LEU A 129 17.12 -9.21 10.31
CA LEU A 129 16.88 -7.77 10.16
C LEU A 129 17.56 -7.18 8.92
N VAL A 130 18.81 -7.58 8.64
CA VAL A 130 19.52 -7.12 7.44
C VAL A 130 18.84 -7.58 6.17
N THR A 131 18.45 -8.85 6.08
CA THR A 131 17.72 -9.36 4.91
C THR A 131 16.37 -8.67 4.73
N ARG A 132 15.67 -8.36 5.82
CA ARG A 132 14.41 -7.60 5.82
C ARG A 132 14.60 -6.13 5.41
N ALA A 133 15.72 -5.51 5.82
CA ALA A 133 16.12 -4.17 5.40
C ALA A 133 16.35 -4.11 3.88
N LEU A 134 17.17 -5.01 3.38
CA LEU A 134 17.46 -5.11 1.94
C LEU A 134 16.20 -5.41 1.13
N LEU A 135 15.33 -6.29 1.63
CA LEU A 135 14.04 -6.59 1.02
C LEU A 135 13.18 -5.31 0.89
N GLY A 136 13.14 -4.46 1.91
CA GLY A 136 12.39 -3.20 1.86
C GLY A 136 12.89 -2.29 0.75
N ILE A 137 14.22 -2.14 0.58
CA ILE A 137 14.82 -1.34 -0.49
C ILE A 137 14.44 -1.90 -1.86
N VAL A 138 14.62 -3.20 -2.04
CA VAL A 138 14.43 -3.87 -3.34
C VAL A 138 12.95 -3.87 -3.75
N LEU A 139 12.02 -4.09 -2.83
CA LEU A 139 10.58 -4.07 -3.12
C LEU A 139 10.06 -2.71 -3.60
N GLY A 140 10.75 -1.61 -3.29
CA GLY A 140 10.40 -0.28 -3.79
C GLY A 140 10.32 -0.19 -5.31
N GLY A 141 11.03 -1.05 -6.03
CA GLY A 141 11.04 -1.12 -7.49
C GLY A 141 9.75 -1.69 -8.13
N VAL A 142 8.75 -2.10 -7.36
CA VAL A 142 7.53 -2.71 -7.90
C VAL A 142 6.31 -1.78 -7.89
N PRO A 143 5.84 -1.20 -6.76
CA PRO A 143 4.54 -0.55 -6.71
C PRO A 143 4.42 0.68 -7.62
N ALA A 144 5.43 1.56 -7.61
CA ALA A 144 5.42 2.77 -8.42
C ALA A 144 5.57 2.45 -9.91
N VAL A 145 6.43 1.47 -10.24
CA VAL A 145 6.73 1.07 -11.62
C VAL A 145 5.58 0.32 -12.27
N ALA A 146 4.87 -0.52 -11.51
CA ALA A 146 3.70 -1.25 -12.00
C ALA A 146 2.59 -0.30 -12.46
N MET A 147 2.31 0.75 -11.68
CA MET A 147 1.31 1.75 -12.05
C MET A 147 1.73 2.57 -13.26
N ALA A 148 3.02 2.90 -13.38
CA ALA A 148 3.56 3.60 -14.54
C ALA A 148 3.48 2.73 -15.81
N TYR A 149 3.88 1.45 -15.72
CA TYR A 149 3.74 0.49 -16.83
C TYR A 149 2.30 0.40 -17.33
N LEU A 150 1.33 0.27 -16.42
CA LEU A 150 -0.08 0.21 -16.79
C LEU A 150 -0.55 1.48 -17.50
N ALA A 151 -0.16 2.65 -16.99
CA ALA A 151 -0.56 3.93 -17.57
C ALA A 151 0.06 4.17 -18.95
N GLU A 152 1.24 3.60 -19.21
CA GLU A 152 1.97 3.75 -20.48
C GLU A 152 1.52 2.75 -21.55
N GLU A 153 1.27 1.50 -21.16
CA GLU A 153 1.09 0.39 -22.11
C GLU A 153 -0.38 0.00 -22.32
N VAL A 154 -1.26 0.27 -21.35
CA VAL A 154 -2.66 -0.13 -21.43
C VAL A 154 -3.52 1.01 -21.96
N HIS A 155 -4.36 0.70 -22.96
CA HIS A 155 -5.30 1.67 -23.52
C HIS A 155 -6.25 2.23 -22.45
N PRO A 156 -6.57 3.55 -22.47
CA PRO A 156 -7.38 4.20 -21.42
C PRO A 156 -8.70 3.51 -21.08
N GLN A 157 -9.37 2.90 -22.07
CA GLN A 157 -10.63 2.14 -21.85
C GLN A 157 -10.44 0.86 -21.00
N GLY A 158 -9.24 0.27 -20.98
CA GLY A 158 -8.91 -0.94 -20.20
C GLY A 158 -8.17 -0.64 -18.90
N LEU A 159 -7.65 0.57 -18.73
CA LEU A 159 -6.73 0.95 -17.67
C LEU A 159 -7.31 0.78 -16.27
N GLY A 160 -8.55 1.19 -16.05
CA GLY A 160 -9.20 1.08 -14.73
C GLY A 160 -9.32 -0.37 -14.25
N MET A 161 -9.66 -1.30 -15.15
CA MET A 161 -9.72 -2.73 -14.83
C MET A 161 -8.33 -3.29 -14.52
N ALA A 162 -7.32 -2.93 -15.31
CA ALA A 162 -5.95 -3.40 -15.12
C ALA A 162 -5.35 -2.90 -13.79
N MET A 163 -5.56 -1.62 -13.45
CA MET A 163 -5.16 -1.07 -12.14
C MET A 163 -5.90 -1.75 -10.99
N GLY A 164 -7.20 -1.99 -11.14
CA GLY A 164 -8.00 -2.70 -10.15
C GLY A 164 -7.51 -4.12 -9.91
N LEU A 165 -7.09 -4.83 -10.95
CA LEU A 165 -6.58 -6.20 -10.84
C LEU A 165 -5.19 -6.22 -10.16
N TYR A 166 -4.31 -5.27 -10.46
CA TYR A 166 -3.03 -5.09 -9.76
C TYR A 166 -3.25 -4.85 -8.26
N VAL A 167 -4.13 -3.89 -7.92
CA VAL A 167 -4.48 -3.60 -6.51
C VAL A 167 -5.14 -4.81 -5.84
N GLY A 168 -5.99 -5.56 -6.57
CA GLY A 168 -6.53 -6.83 -6.10
C GLY A 168 -5.44 -7.84 -5.78
N GLY A 169 -4.41 -7.92 -6.62
CA GLY A 169 -3.22 -8.74 -6.39
C GLY A 169 -2.47 -8.35 -5.12
N THR A 170 -2.32 -7.05 -4.84
CA THR A 170 -1.67 -6.58 -3.60
C THR A 170 -2.45 -6.95 -2.34
N ALA A 171 -3.77 -6.79 -2.36
CA ALA A 171 -4.64 -7.14 -1.23
C ALA A 171 -4.68 -8.65 -1.01
N PHE A 172 -4.82 -9.43 -2.08
CA PHE A 172 -4.80 -10.89 -2.03
C PHE A 172 -3.44 -11.42 -1.53
N GLY A 173 -2.32 -10.85 -2.02
CA GLY A 173 -0.98 -11.22 -1.57
C GLY A 173 -0.75 -10.91 -0.10
N GLY A 174 -1.19 -9.73 0.35
CA GLY A 174 -1.11 -9.36 1.76
C GLY A 174 -1.88 -10.31 2.68
N MET A 175 -3.02 -10.79 2.27
CA MET A 175 -3.80 -11.82 2.97
C MET A 175 -3.12 -13.19 2.87
N ALA A 176 -2.92 -13.67 1.65
CA ALA A 176 -2.45 -15.03 1.39
C ALA A 176 -1.07 -15.31 1.98
N GLY A 177 -0.16 -14.32 1.95
CA GLY A 177 1.15 -14.43 2.58
C GLY A 177 1.05 -14.68 4.09
N ARG A 178 0.13 -14.00 4.78
CA ARG A 178 -0.10 -14.20 6.23
C ARG A 178 -0.76 -15.55 6.53
N VAL A 179 -1.81 -15.88 5.77
CA VAL A 179 -2.52 -17.17 5.94
C VAL A 179 -1.58 -18.34 5.71
N LEU A 180 -0.86 -18.34 4.58
CA LEU A 180 0.09 -19.39 4.24
C LEU A 180 1.17 -19.53 5.33
N THR A 181 1.76 -18.41 5.74
CA THR A 181 2.83 -18.45 6.74
C THR A 181 2.32 -18.93 8.10
N GLY A 182 1.11 -18.50 8.52
CA GLY A 182 0.49 -18.96 9.75
C GLY A 182 0.23 -20.46 9.75
N VAL A 183 -0.38 -20.99 8.67
CA VAL A 183 -0.67 -22.43 8.53
C VAL A 183 0.61 -23.26 8.49
N VAL A 184 1.60 -22.87 7.69
CA VAL A 184 2.86 -23.62 7.59
C VAL A 184 3.63 -23.55 8.90
N ALA A 185 3.68 -22.39 9.54
CA ALA A 185 4.41 -22.21 10.79
C ALA A 185 3.84 -23.04 11.96
N ASP A 186 2.53 -23.26 11.97
CA ASP A 186 1.86 -24.08 12.99
C ASP A 186 2.38 -25.53 13.03
N HIS A 187 2.78 -26.06 11.87
CA HIS A 187 3.19 -27.44 11.73
C HIS A 187 4.72 -27.64 11.59
N THR A 188 5.44 -26.61 11.16
CA THR A 188 6.86 -26.78 10.76
C THR A 188 7.79 -25.71 11.30
N GLY A 189 7.26 -24.66 11.91
CA GLY A 189 8.01 -23.51 12.40
C GLY A 189 8.23 -22.41 11.37
N TRP A 190 8.70 -21.26 11.85
CA TRP A 190 8.78 -20.02 11.08
C TRP A 190 9.78 -20.06 9.90
N ARG A 191 10.88 -20.82 10.02
CA ARG A 191 11.91 -20.94 8.98
C ARG A 191 11.35 -21.57 7.72
N ILE A 192 10.67 -22.72 7.87
CA ILE A 192 10.05 -23.41 6.74
C ILE A 192 8.91 -22.58 6.16
N ALA A 193 8.12 -21.90 7.01
CA ALA A 193 7.06 -21.01 6.57
C ALA A 193 7.57 -19.84 5.70
N MET A 194 8.68 -19.22 6.10
CA MET A 194 9.37 -18.20 5.27
C MET A 194 9.93 -18.80 3.98
N GLY A 195 10.54 -19.98 4.05
CA GLY A 195 11.07 -20.69 2.89
C GLY A 195 9.98 -21.01 1.85
N VAL A 196 8.84 -21.54 2.30
CA VAL A 196 7.67 -21.81 1.43
C VAL A 196 7.14 -20.52 0.79
N THR A 197 7.00 -19.46 1.57
CA THR A 197 6.52 -18.16 1.06
C THR A 197 7.52 -17.57 0.06
N GLY A 198 8.82 -17.58 0.37
CA GLY A 198 9.87 -17.11 -0.53
C GLY A 198 9.92 -17.91 -1.84
N GLY A 199 9.81 -19.24 -1.75
CA GLY A 199 9.77 -20.13 -2.91
C GLY A 199 8.55 -19.91 -3.81
N LEU A 200 7.36 -19.79 -3.21
CA LEU A 200 6.13 -19.49 -3.96
C LEU A 200 6.23 -18.12 -4.66
N CYS A 201 6.75 -17.11 -3.97
CA CYS A 201 6.92 -15.76 -4.54
C CYS A 201 8.01 -15.74 -5.63
N LEU A 202 9.05 -16.58 -5.53
CA LEU A 202 10.05 -16.74 -6.59
C LEU A 202 9.41 -17.35 -7.85
N VAL A 203 8.59 -18.38 -7.70
CA VAL A 203 7.82 -18.96 -8.82
C VAL A 203 6.93 -17.89 -9.45
N ALA A 204 6.20 -17.13 -8.62
CA ALA A 204 5.36 -16.03 -9.11
C ALA A 204 6.17 -14.93 -9.81
N ALA A 205 7.40 -14.62 -9.34
CA ALA A 205 8.32 -13.69 -10.00
C ALA A 205 8.79 -14.20 -11.38
N LEU A 206 9.08 -15.51 -11.52
CA LEU A 206 9.42 -16.12 -12.79
C LEU A 206 8.23 -16.11 -13.76
N VAL A 207 7.03 -16.43 -13.26
CA VAL A 207 5.78 -16.32 -14.03
C VAL A 207 5.54 -14.86 -14.48
N PHE A 208 5.78 -13.88 -13.61
CA PHE A 208 5.73 -12.47 -13.98
C PHE A 208 6.67 -12.14 -15.12
N ILE A 209 7.94 -12.52 -15.03
CA ILE A 209 8.95 -12.28 -16.08
C ILE A 209 8.56 -12.92 -17.41
N TRP A 210 8.00 -14.12 -17.36
CA TRP A 210 7.55 -14.83 -18.55
C TRP A 210 6.31 -14.21 -19.18
N LEU A 211 5.32 -13.82 -18.37
CA LEU A 211 4.03 -13.30 -18.85
C LEU A 211 4.07 -11.84 -19.26
N LEU A 212 4.81 -10.97 -18.54
CA LEU A 212 4.74 -9.52 -18.78
C LEU A 212 5.31 -9.19 -20.18
N PRO A 213 4.50 -8.57 -21.06
CA PRO A 213 5.00 -8.06 -22.33
C PRO A 213 6.08 -6.99 -22.10
N PRO A 214 7.07 -6.87 -23.01
CA PRO A 214 8.04 -5.77 -22.94
C PRO A 214 7.33 -4.42 -23.10
N SER A 215 7.88 -3.38 -22.46
CA SER A 215 7.40 -2.01 -22.65
C SER A 215 7.71 -1.53 -24.07
N ARG A 216 6.66 -1.16 -24.81
CA ARG A 216 6.76 -0.67 -26.21
C ARG A 216 6.76 0.85 -26.27
N ARG A 217 6.14 1.50 -25.28
CA ARG A 217 5.98 2.97 -25.24
C ARG A 217 6.94 3.63 -24.25
N PHE A 218 7.77 2.86 -23.59
CA PHE A 218 8.78 3.39 -22.68
C PHE A 218 9.89 4.10 -23.45
N VAL A 219 10.05 5.39 -23.17
CA VAL A 219 11.17 6.20 -23.68
C VAL A 219 12.05 6.57 -22.50
N PRO A 220 13.30 6.08 -22.42
CA PRO A 220 14.21 6.45 -21.36
C PRO A 220 14.45 7.96 -21.34
N ARG A 221 14.19 8.60 -20.21
CA ARG A 221 14.53 10.01 -19.99
C ARG A 221 15.85 10.10 -19.24
N LYS A 222 16.85 10.73 -19.85
CA LYS A 222 18.10 11.07 -19.19
C LYS A 222 17.94 12.45 -18.56
N GLY A 223 18.24 12.56 -17.26
CA GLY A 223 18.45 13.87 -16.64
C GLY A 223 17.37 14.38 -15.69
N LEU A 224 16.82 13.52 -14.81
CA LEU A 224 16.12 14.05 -13.64
C LEU A 224 17.14 14.69 -12.70
N VAL A 225 17.08 16.01 -12.59
CA VAL A 225 17.90 16.78 -11.67
C VAL A 225 17.30 16.58 -10.26
N LEU A 226 18.08 16.11 -9.32
CA LEU A 226 17.65 15.94 -7.92
C LEU A 226 17.03 17.23 -7.35
N GLY A 227 17.49 18.41 -7.82
CA GLY A 227 16.94 19.72 -7.47
C GLY A 227 15.45 19.85 -7.83
N ASP A 228 15.05 19.48 -9.07
CA ASP A 228 13.66 19.56 -9.51
C ASP A 228 12.74 18.64 -8.70
N LEU A 229 13.26 17.47 -8.29
CA LEU A 229 12.56 16.57 -7.41
C LEU A 229 12.31 17.23 -6.06
N LEU A 230 13.36 17.76 -5.41
CA LEU A 230 13.27 18.39 -4.09
C LEU A 230 12.35 19.60 -4.11
N ASP A 231 12.40 20.44 -5.13
CA ASP A 231 11.51 21.59 -5.29
C ASP A 231 10.05 21.16 -5.43
N THR A 232 9.79 20.11 -6.19
CA THR A 232 8.42 19.58 -6.35
C THR A 232 7.92 18.96 -5.04
N LEU A 233 8.75 18.20 -4.32
CA LEU A 233 8.39 17.64 -3.02
C LEU A 233 8.11 18.78 -2.02
N ALA A 234 8.95 19.81 -1.98
CA ALA A 234 8.74 20.99 -1.14
C ALA A 234 7.44 21.73 -1.48
N ALA A 235 7.11 21.87 -2.76
CA ALA A 235 5.86 22.47 -3.21
C ALA A 235 4.64 21.68 -2.73
N HIS A 236 4.67 20.35 -2.81
CA HIS A 236 3.59 19.51 -2.27
C HIS A 236 3.47 19.60 -0.75
N LEU A 237 4.59 19.68 -0.03
CA LEU A 237 4.61 19.85 1.42
C LEU A 237 4.16 21.25 1.88
N ARG A 238 4.19 22.28 1.02
CA ARG A 238 3.63 23.60 1.32
C ARG A 238 2.11 23.64 1.20
N GLU A 239 1.50 22.73 0.43
CA GLU A 239 0.03 22.71 0.25
C GLU A 239 -0.64 22.04 1.47
N PRO A 240 -1.45 22.80 2.26
CA PRO A 240 -1.95 22.32 3.55
C PRO A 240 -2.90 21.11 3.43
N GLY A 241 -3.66 21.00 2.35
CA GLY A 241 -4.54 19.85 2.16
C GLY A 241 -3.79 18.58 1.77
N LEU A 242 -2.68 18.68 1.00
CA LEU A 242 -1.82 17.54 0.74
C LEU A 242 -1.11 17.08 2.02
N ARG A 243 -0.60 18.03 2.84
CA ARG A 243 -0.01 17.68 4.15
C ARG A 243 -1.00 16.92 5.03
N ALA A 244 -2.25 17.38 5.10
CA ALA A 244 -3.29 16.71 5.87
C ALA A 244 -3.59 15.31 5.32
N LEU A 245 -3.61 15.11 4.00
CA LEU A 245 -3.78 13.80 3.39
C LEU A 245 -2.57 12.88 3.64
N PHE A 246 -1.34 13.41 3.64
CA PHE A 246 -0.15 12.66 4.01
C PHE A 246 -0.19 12.25 5.49
N ALA A 247 -0.61 13.17 6.38
CA ALA A 247 -0.85 12.85 7.79
C ALA A 247 -1.93 11.76 7.95
N MET A 248 -3.01 11.80 7.16
CA MET A 248 -4.01 10.72 7.15
C MET A 248 -3.39 9.38 6.78
N GLY A 249 -2.54 9.33 5.75
CA GLY A 249 -1.82 8.10 5.38
C GLY A 249 -0.99 7.54 6.54
N PHE A 250 -0.24 8.39 7.21
CA PHE A 250 0.58 8.06 8.40
C PHE A 250 -0.28 7.52 9.55
N LEU A 251 -1.33 8.23 9.93
CA LEU A 251 -2.18 7.90 11.07
C LEU A 251 -2.98 6.61 10.84
N LEU A 252 -3.61 6.48 9.67
CA LEU A 252 -4.41 5.32 9.33
C LEU A 252 -3.56 4.05 9.25
N MET A 253 -2.43 4.10 8.54
CA MET A 253 -1.57 2.93 8.39
C MET A 253 -0.80 2.61 9.68
N GLY A 254 -0.37 3.62 10.42
CA GLY A 254 0.24 3.44 11.72
C GLY A 254 -0.68 2.68 12.67
N GLY A 255 -1.93 3.12 12.81
CA GLY A 255 -2.92 2.43 13.64
C GLY A 255 -3.25 1.03 13.14
N PHE A 256 -3.45 0.88 11.83
CA PHE A 256 -3.80 -0.40 11.22
C PHE A 256 -2.73 -1.47 11.43
N VAL A 257 -1.48 -1.17 11.10
CA VAL A 257 -0.37 -2.13 11.27
C VAL A 257 -0.12 -2.45 12.73
N THR A 258 -0.25 -1.47 13.61
CA THR A 258 -0.08 -1.68 15.06
C THR A 258 -1.08 -2.70 15.59
N ILE A 259 -2.37 -2.56 15.27
CA ILE A 259 -3.37 -3.57 15.66
C ILE A 259 -2.98 -4.95 15.12
N TYR A 260 -2.63 -5.08 13.86
CA TYR A 260 -2.31 -6.38 13.27
C TYR A 260 -1.00 -6.99 13.78
N ASN A 261 0.00 -6.18 14.12
CA ASN A 261 1.25 -6.68 14.69
C ASN A 261 1.01 -7.31 16.08
N TYR A 262 0.22 -6.65 16.92
CA TYR A 262 0.05 -7.08 18.32
C TYR A 262 -1.20 -7.94 18.54
N ALA A 263 -2.15 -7.98 17.60
CA ALA A 263 -3.23 -8.95 17.61
C ALA A 263 -2.70 -10.39 17.59
N SER A 264 -1.58 -10.64 16.91
CA SER A 264 -0.93 -11.95 16.89
C SER A 264 -0.49 -12.39 18.29
N PHE A 265 0.11 -11.51 19.08
CA PHE A 265 0.46 -11.79 20.47
C PHE A 265 -0.78 -11.96 21.34
N HIS A 266 -1.74 -11.02 21.25
CA HIS A 266 -2.95 -11.02 22.06
C HIS A 266 -3.84 -12.25 21.85
N LEU A 267 -3.93 -12.76 20.63
CA LEU A 267 -4.82 -13.87 20.32
C LEU A 267 -4.17 -15.25 20.51
N LEU A 268 -2.85 -15.34 20.49
CA LEU A 268 -2.13 -16.56 20.81
C LEU A 268 -1.99 -16.79 22.31
N ASP A 269 -2.00 -15.73 23.11
CA ASP A 269 -1.94 -15.79 24.56
C ASP A 269 -3.33 -16.05 25.18
N ALA A 270 -3.35 -16.43 26.48
CA ALA A 270 -4.59 -16.53 27.25
C ALA A 270 -5.31 -15.18 27.29
N PRO A 271 -6.65 -15.13 27.24
CA PRO A 271 -7.58 -16.27 27.38
C PRO A 271 -7.92 -16.98 26.07
N TYR A 272 -7.49 -16.49 24.88
CA TYR A 272 -7.92 -17.02 23.60
C TYR A 272 -7.13 -18.26 23.18
N SER A 273 -5.82 -18.27 23.39
CA SER A 273 -4.90 -19.39 23.08
C SER A 273 -5.13 -20.00 21.70
N LEU A 274 -5.29 -19.15 20.68
CA LEU A 274 -5.52 -19.61 19.31
C LEU A 274 -4.26 -20.28 18.74
N SER A 275 -4.44 -21.20 17.78
CA SER A 275 -3.32 -21.72 17.00
C SER A 275 -2.86 -20.69 15.94
N GLN A 276 -1.64 -20.87 15.41
CA GLN A 276 -1.12 -20.07 14.30
C GLN A 276 -2.01 -20.17 13.05
N THR A 277 -2.59 -21.35 12.81
CA THR A 277 -3.57 -21.59 11.74
C THR A 277 -4.84 -20.76 11.93
N ALA A 278 -5.40 -20.76 13.14
CA ALA A 278 -6.61 -19.97 13.45
C ALA A 278 -6.34 -18.47 13.32
N LEU A 279 -5.18 -17.99 13.79
CA LEU A 279 -4.73 -16.63 13.60
C LEU A 279 -4.58 -16.29 12.10
N GLY A 280 -3.98 -17.19 11.32
CA GLY A 280 -3.90 -17.06 9.86
C GLY A 280 -5.28 -16.87 9.23
N GLY A 281 -6.28 -17.63 9.69
CA GLY A 281 -7.67 -17.51 9.24
C GLY A 281 -8.27 -16.12 9.49
N ILE A 282 -7.93 -15.46 10.61
CA ILE A 282 -8.41 -14.10 10.90
C ILE A 282 -7.90 -13.10 9.86
N PHE A 283 -6.71 -13.31 9.29
CA PHE A 283 -6.22 -12.43 8.21
C PHE A 283 -7.05 -12.50 6.92
N MET A 284 -7.95 -13.49 6.74
CA MET A 284 -8.90 -13.51 5.62
C MET A 284 -9.84 -12.29 5.62
N VAL A 285 -10.00 -11.64 6.76
CA VAL A 285 -10.73 -10.36 6.90
C VAL A 285 -10.20 -9.28 5.94
N TYR A 286 -8.95 -9.37 5.50
CA TYR A 286 -8.39 -8.48 4.46
C TYR A 286 -9.20 -8.46 3.15
N LEU A 287 -9.94 -9.53 2.83
CA LEU A 287 -10.81 -9.56 1.66
C LEU A 287 -11.91 -8.49 1.73
N LEU A 288 -12.36 -8.13 2.93
CA LEU A 288 -13.27 -7.00 3.14
C LEU A 288 -12.69 -5.69 2.63
N GLY A 289 -11.36 -5.56 2.65
CA GLY A 289 -10.66 -4.38 2.15
C GLY A 289 -10.86 -4.13 0.66
N ILE A 290 -10.97 -5.19 -0.14
CA ILE A 290 -11.26 -5.08 -1.59
C ILE A 290 -12.65 -4.47 -1.79
N VAL A 291 -13.63 -5.00 -1.07
CA VAL A 291 -15.02 -4.52 -1.12
C VAL A 291 -15.10 -3.07 -0.60
N ALA A 292 -14.47 -2.80 0.55
CA ALA A 292 -14.44 -1.48 1.16
C ALA A 292 -13.85 -0.43 0.22
N SER A 293 -12.67 -0.68 -0.36
CA SER A 293 -12.02 0.26 -1.27
C SER A 293 -12.89 0.62 -2.47
N ALA A 294 -13.52 -0.39 -3.09
CA ALA A 294 -14.40 -0.18 -4.23
C ALA A 294 -15.70 0.56 -3.86
N TRP A 295 -16.29 0.23 -2.71
CA TRP A 295 -17.53 0.84 -2.24
C TRP A 295 -17.29 2.30 -1.82
N PHE A 296 -16.27 2.57 -0.99
CA PHE A 296 -15.94 3.92 -0.54
C PHE A 296 -15.51 4.82 -1.69
N GLY A 297 -14.77 4.29 -2.69
CA GLY A 297 -14.41 5.04 -3.88
C GLY A 297 -15.65 5.55 -4.63
N ARG A 298 -16.63 4.67 -4.88
CA ARG A 298 -17.90 5.04 -5.53
C ARG A 298 -18.74 6.00 -4.68
N MET A 299 -18.80 5.79 -3.37
CA MET A 299 -19.55 6.66 -2.46
C MET A 299 -18.92 8.03 -2.31
N ALA A 300 -17.58 8.11 -2.37
CA ALA A 300 -16.85 9.38 -2.33
C ALA A 300 -17.15 10.30 -3.53
N ASP A 301 -17.43 9.71 -4.69
CA ASP A 301 -17.85 10.48 -5.88
C ASP A 301 -19.31 10.98 -5.75
N ARG A 302 -20.19 10.26 -5.01
CA ARG A 302 -21.60 10.62 -4.80
C ARG A 302 -21.82 11.55 -3.61
N HIS A 303 -21.18 11.29 -2.47
CA HIS A 303 -21.45 11.97 -1.19
C HIS A 303 -20.33 12.93 -0.78
N GLY A 304 -19.25 13.00 -1.58
CA GLY A 304 -18.09 13.84 -1.30
C GLY A 304 -17.00 13.12 -0.47
N ARG A 305 -15.75 13.41 -0.83
CA ARG A 305 -14.57 12.73 -0.24
C ARG A 305 -14.40 12.98 1.24
N GLY A 306 -14.66 14.21 1.70
CA GLY A 306 -14.49 14.57 3.10
C GLY A 306 -15.41 13.75 4.01
N ARG A 307 -16.69 13.60 3.64
CA ARG A 307 -17.65 12.78 4.39
C ARG A 307 -17.20 11.31 4.42
N MET A 308 -16.83 10.77 3.28
CA MET A 308 -16.46 9.35 3.20
C MET A 308 -15.15 9.06 3.92
N LEU A 309 -14.16 9.97 3.87
CA LEU A 309 -12.94 9.88 4.66
C LEU A 309 -13.26 9.83 6.16
N LEU A 310 -14.10 10.75 6.64
CA LEU A 310 -14.54 10.79 8.04
C LEU A 310 -15.28 9.49 8.42
N THR A 311 -16.23 9.03 7.59
CA THR A 311 -16.97 7.79 7.84
C THR A 311 -16.03 6.59 7.97
N GLY A 312 -15.06 6.42 7.05
CA GLY A 312 -14.09 5.33 7.13
C GLY A 312 -13.23 5.41 8.39
N THR A 313 -12.82 6.62 8.79
CA THR A 313 -12.04 6.84 10.02
C THR A 313 -12.88 6.52 11.26
N VAL A 314 -14.17 6.89 11.30
CA VAL A 314 -15.10 6.53 12.40
C VAL A 314 -15.26 5.02 12.50
N LEU A 315 -15.49 4.31 11.39
CA LEU A 315 -15.61 2.86 11.38
C LEU A 315 -14.33 2.17 11.85
N MET A 316 -13.16 2.67 11.41
CA MET A 316 -11.88 2.18 11.91
C MET A 316 -11.75 2.39 13.42
N SER A 317 -12.09 3.57 13.93
CA SER A 317 -12.03 3.89 15.36
C SER A 317 -12.96 3.00 16.18
N ALA A 318 -14.20 2.81 15.72
CA ALA A 318 -15.18 1.93 16.36
C ALA A 318 -14.69 0.47 16.39
N GLY A 319 -14.10 0.00 15.28
CA GLY A 319 -13.50 -1.32 15.21
C GLY A 319 -12.35 -1.50 16.19
N VAL A 320 -11.47 -0.51 16.33
CA VAL A 320 -10.36 -0.52 17.31
C VAL A 320 -10.90 -0.68 18.74
N LEU A 321 -11.91 0.12 19.11
CA LEU A 321 -12.51 0.05 20.45
C LEU A 321 -13.24 -1.28 20.68
N LEU A 322 -13.88 -1.83 19.67
CA LEU A 322 -14.58 -3.12 19.75
C LEU A 322 -13.62 -4.28 20.06
N THR A 323 -12.35 -4.18 19.69
CA THR A 323 -11.34 -5.21 20.02
C THR A 323 -11.01 -5.30 21.52
N LEU A 324 -11.49 -4.36 22.35
CA LEU A 324 -11.39 -4.46 23.82
C LEU A 324 -12.41 -5.41 24.44
N ALA A 325 -13.41 -5.84 23.67
CA ALA A 325 -14.41 -6.77 24.16
C ALA A 325 -13.79 -8.13 24.49
N ALA A 326 -14.26 -8.77 25.58
CA ALA A 326 -13.77 -10.09 25.97
C ALA A 326 -14.16 -11.23 25.01
N PRO A 327 -15.39 -11.28 24.43
CA PRO A 327 -15.75 -12.35 23.51
C PRO A 327 -14.95 -12.30 22.19
N LEU A 328 -14.32 -13.43 21.82
CA LEU A 328 -13.49 -13.55 20.61
C LEU A 328 -14.23 -13.09 19.34
N VAL A 329 -15.53 -13.39 19.22
CA VAL A 329 -16.33 -12.97 18.06
C VAL A 329 -16.37 -11.44 17.92
N LEU A 330 -16.43 -10.71 19.04
CA LEU A 330 -16.40 -9.25 19.03
C LEU A 330 -15.01 -8.72 18.70
N VAL A 331 -13.95 -9.37 19.15
CA VAL A 331 -12.57 -9.01 18.76
C VAL A 331 -12.37 -9.19 17.26
N ILE A 332 -12.79 -10.33 16.69
CA ILE A 332 -12.73 -10.58 15.24
C ILE A 332 -13.61 -9.59 14.49
N GLY A 333 -14.83 -9.32 14.99
CA GLY A 333 -15.73 -8.30 14.44
C GLY A 333 -15.11 -6.90 14.46
N GLY A 334 -14.39 -6.56 15.53
CA GLY A 334 -13.61 -5.33 15.66
C GLY A 334 -12.50 -5.24 14.61
N ILE A 335 -11.73 -6.32 14.43
CA ILE A 335 -10.70 -6.42 13.40
C ILE A 335 -11.32 -6.29 11.99
N ALA A 336 -12.48 -6.89 11.75
CA ALA A 336 -13.20 -6.77 10.50
C ALA A 336 -13.66 -5.33 10.23
N LEU A 337 -14.25 -4.68 11.21
CA LEU A 337 -14.76 -3.32 11.11
C LEU A 337 -13.63 -2.30 10.92
N LEU A 338 -12.54 -2.41 11.69
CA LEU A 338 -11.38 -1.54 11.51
C LEU A 338 -10.73 -1.73 10.14
N THR A 339 -10.70 -2.97 9.63
CA THR A 339 -10.15 -3.26 8.30
C THR A 339 -11.01 -2.64 7.20
N PHE A 340 -12.31 -2.79 7.29
CA PHE A 340 -13.25 -2.16 6.37
C PHE A 340 -13.13 -0.63 6.38
N GLY A 341 -13.08 -0.03 7.56
CA GLY A 341 -12.89 1.42 7.75
C GLY A 341 -11.55 1.91 7.20
N PHE A 342 -10.46 1.20 7.50
CA PHE A 342 -9.12 1.52 7.04
C PHE A 342 -9.02 1.54 5.51
N PHE A 343 -9.41 0.44 4.85
CA PHE A 343 -9.31 0.36 3.39
C PHE A 343 -10.21 1.38 2.69
N GLY A 344 -11.37 1.66 3.27
CA GLY A 344 -12.28 2.71 2.78
C GLY A 344 -11.65 4.10 2.89
N ALA A 345 -11.16 4.49 4.07
CA ALA A 345 -10.52 5.77 4.32
C ALA A 345 -9.24 5.94 3.48
N HIS A 346 -8.40 4.89 3.39
CA HIS A 346 -7.19 4.88 2.59
C HIS A 346 -7.47 5.08 1.09
N ALA A 347 -8.46 4.38 0.54
CA ALA A 347 -8.86 4.52 -0.87
C ALA A 347 -9.32 5.94 -1.19
N VAL A 348 -10.10 6.55 -0.29
CA VAL A 348 -10.55 7.95 -0.43
C VAL A 348 -9.38 8.92 -0.33
N ALA A 349 -8.51 8.77 0.68
CA ALA A 349 -7.38 9.67 0.91
C ALA A 349 -6.37 9.62 -0.24
N SER A 350 -5.95 8.42 -0.67
CA SER A 350 -4.99 8.24 -1.77
C SER A 350 -5.55 8.77 -3.11
N GLY A 351 -6.81 8.49 -3.40
CA GLY A 351 -7.48 9.04 -4.58
C GLY A 351 -7.63 10.57 -4.53
N TRP A 352 -7.78 11.14 -3.34
CA TRP A 352 -7.86 12.59 -3.16
C TRP A 352 -6.52 13.29 -3.36
N VAL A 353 -5.40 12.66 -2.95
CA VAL A 353 -4.04 13.16 -3.25
C VAL A 353 -3.86 13.38 -4.74
N GLY A 354 -4.17 12.39 -5.58
CA GLY A 354 -4.01 12.50 -7.03
C GLY A 354 -4.87 13.58 -7.69
N ARG A 355 -6.05 13.91 -7.09
CA ARG A 355 -6.91 15.02 -7.59
C ARG A 355 -6.47 16.37 -7.09
N ARG A 356 -5.89 16.44 -5.87
CA ARG A 356 -5.46 17.70 -5.26
C ARG A 356 -4.11 18.16 -5.79
N ALA A 357 -3.23 17.23 -6.14
CA ALA A 357 -1.95 17.52 -6.78
C ALA A 357 -2.17 18.06 -8.19
N GLN A 358 -1.87 19.34 -8.40
CA GLN A 358 -2.01 20.02 -9.70
C GLN A 358 -0.90 19.64 -10.67
N ARG A 359 0.31 19.39 -10.17
CA ARG A 359 1.51 19.01 -10.93
C ARG A 359 2.13 17.75 -10.31
N ALA A 360 2.93 17.03 -11.06
CA ALA A 360 3.73 15.89 -10.61
C ALA A 360 2.94 14.92 -9.67
N LYS A 361 1.75 14.48 -10.10
CA LYS A 361 0.83 13.63 -9.32
C LYS A 361 1.48 12.36 -8.80
N GLY A 362 2.43 11.78 -9.55
CA GLY A 362 3.21 10.63 -9.13
C GLY A 362 4.06 10.90 -7.88
N GLN A 363 4.69 12.08 -7.81
CA GLN A 363 5.51 12.47 -6.64
C GLN A 363 4.62 12.76 -5.42
N ALA A 364 3.44 13.35 -5.60
CA ALA A 364 2.46 13.51 -4.51
C ALA A 364 1.98 12.14 -3.97
N ALA A 365 1.72 11.18 -4.87
CA ALA A 365 1.39 9.81 -4.46
C ALA A 365 2.55 9.12 -3.74
N ALA A 366 3.79 9.32 -4.18
CA ALA A 366 4.99 8.80 -3.51
C ALA A 366 5.17 9.39 -2.10
N LEU A 367 4.92 10.70 -1.90
CA LEU A 367 4.92 11.33 -0.58
C LEU A 367 3.82 10.77 0.33
N TYR A 368 2.65 10.49 -0.22
CA TYR A 368 1.58 9.84 0.53
C TYR A 368 2.00 8.44 0.99
N LEU A 369 2.61 7.65 0.10
CA LEU A 369 3.12 6.31 0.44
C LEU A 369 4.31 6.36 1.40
N LEU A 370 5.18 7.36 1.28
CA LEU A 370 6.24 7.61 2.26
C LEU A 370 5.64 7.80 3.65
N ALA A 371 4.69 8.73 3.82
CA ALA A 371 4.02 8.97 5.09
C ALA A 371 3.30 7.72 5.61
N TYR A 372 2.61 7.01 4.74
CA TYR A 372 1.90 5.76 5.00
C TYR A 372 2.83 4.67 5.58
N TYR A 373 3.97 4.40 4.94
CA TYR A 373 4.92 3.40 5.43
C TYR A 373 5.75 3.87 6.62
N LEU A 374 6.00 5.19 6.77
CA LEU A 374 6.56 5.76 8.00
C LEU A 374 5.63 5.53 9.19
N GLY A 375 4.32 5.72 9.01
CA GLY A 375 3.31 5.38 10.02
C GLY A 375 3.38 3.91 10.41
N SER A 376 3.40 3.01 9.42
CA SER A 376 3.56 1.57 9.64
C SER A 376 4.80 1.22 10.46
N SER A 377 5.94 1.82 10.12
CA SER A 377 7.21 1.52 10.79
C SER A 377 7.28 2.10 12.21
N LEU A 378 7.07 3.40 12.34
CA LEU A 378 7.30 4.11 13.60
C LEU A 378 6.25 3.76 14.65
N ILE A 379 4.97 3.80 14.28
CA ILE A 379 3.87 3.49 15.20
C ILE A 379 3.78 1.99 15.44
N GLY A 380 4.02 1.18 14.39
CA GLY A 380 4.09 -0.27 14.53
C GLY A 380 5.09 -0.70 15.59
N THR A 381 6.27 -0.09 15.65
CA THR A 381 7.27 -0.36 16.68
C THR A 381 6.89 0.24 18.04
N ALA A 382 6.35 1.47 18.06
CA ALA A 382 5.94 2.14 19.30
C ALA A 382 4.85 1.35 20.04
N GLY A 383 3.94 0.70 19.31
CA GLY A 383 2.90 -0.16 19.88
C GLY A 383 3.44 -1.24 20.80
N GLY A 384 4.60 -1.83 20.49
CA GLY A 384 5.21 -2.86 21.32
C GLY A 384 5.76 -2.36 22.65
N LYS A 385 6.19 -1.09 22.71
CA LYS A 385 6.59 -0.48 23.97
C LYS A 385 5.41 -0.29 24.93
N LEU A 386 4.20 -0.15 24.39
CA LEU A 386 2.98 -0.04 25.17
C LEU A 386 2.36 -1.42 25.44
N TYR A 387 2.53 -2.38 24.54
CA TYR A 387 2.07 -3.75 24.73
C TYR A 387 2.80 -4.41 25.91
N ALA A 388 4.09 -4.19 26.08
CA ALA A 388 4.90 -4.83 27.12
C ALA A 388 4.37 -4.56 28.55
N PRO A 389 4.13 -3.29 29.00
CA PRO A 389 3.62 -3.00 30.34
C PRO A 389 2.10 -3.09 30.47
N TRP A 390 1.32 -2.82 29.42
CA TRP A 390 -0.14 -2.66 29.50
C TRP A 390 -0.94 -3.65 28.64
N GLY A 391 -0.27 -4.59 27.97
CA GLY A 391 -0.92 -5.56 27.10
C GLY A 391 -1.74 -4.93 25.97
N TRP A 392 -2.81 -5.62 25.58
CA TRP A 392 -3.70 -5.18 24.52
C TRP A 392 -4.35 -3.80 24.74
N PRO A 393 -4.85 -3.46 25.96
CA PRO A 393 -5.38 -2.12 26.24
C PRO A 393 -4.39 -0.98 25.94
N GLY A 394 -3.09 -1.18 26.17
CA GLY A 394 -2.06 -0.19 25.85
C GLY A 394 -1.93 0.07 24.34
N VAL A 395 -2.03 -0.97 23.54
CA VAL A 395 -2.04 -0.86 22.07
C VAL A 395 -3.29 -0.11 21.59
N VAL A 396 -4.45 -0.49 22.12
CA VAL A 396 -5.72 0.15 21.77
C VAL A 396 -5.73 1.63 22.18
N ALA A 397 -5.17 1.97 23.34
CA ALA A 397 -5.05 3.37 23.77
C ALA A 397 -4.19 4.20 22.81
N LEU A 398 -3.02 3.68 22.40
CA LEU A 398 -2.17 4.34 21.41
C LEU A 398 -2.91 4.57 20.09
N VAL A 399 -3.54 3.50 19.56
CA VAL A 399 -4.22 3.59 18.27
C VAL A 399 -5.45 4.49 18.36
N SER A 400 -6.17 4.49 19.49
CA SER A 400 -7.29 5.42 19.72
C SER A 400 -6.83 6.88 19.72
N ALA A 401 -5.69 7.21 20.34
CA ALA A 401 -5.11 8.55 20.28
C ALA A 401 -4.78 8.96 18.83
N LEU A 402 -4.20 8.05 18.02
CA LEU A 402 -3.98 8.31 16.60
C LEU A 402 -5.30 8.52 15.85
N MET A 403 -6.32 7.72 16.15
CA MET A 403 -7.64 7.86 15.51
C MET A 403 -8.32 9.17 15.88
N LEU A 404 -8.17 9.70 17.07
CA LEU A 404 -8.64 11.04 17.43
C LEU A 404 -7.97 12.12 16.57
N CYS A 405 -6.65 12.03 16.37
CA CYS A 405 -5.93 12.93 15.45
C CYS A 405 -6.41 12.76 14.00
N ALA A 406 -6.67 11.54 13.56
CA ALA A 406 -7.17 11.24 12.22
C ALA A 406 -8.61 11.79 12.02
N LEU A 407 -9.48 11.64 13.02
CA LEU A 407 -10.84 12.21 13.00
C LEU A 407 -10.81 13.74 12.91
N GLY A 408 -9.96 14.39 13.71
CA GLY A 408 -9.75 15.85 13.64
C GLY A 408 -9.26 16.29 12.25
N THR A 409 -8.29 15.58 11.69
CA THR A 409 -7.74 15.84 10.35
C THR A 409 -8.79 15.62 9.26
N ALA A 410 -9.56 14.54 9.34
CA ALA A 410 -10.64 14.24 8.38
C ALA A 410 -11.76 15.28 8.45
N ALA A 411 -12.16 15.70 9.66
CA ALA A 411 -13.16 16.75 9.88
C ALA A 411 -12.68 18.09 9.33
N TRP A 412 -11.40 18.42 9.52
CA TRP A 412 -10.82 19.64 8.97
C TRP A 412 -10.79 19.60 7.43
N LEU A 413 -10.40 18.46 6.81
CA LEU A 413 -10.44 18.27 5.36
C LEU A 413 -11.87 18.37 4.81
N TRP A 414 -12.86 17.85 5.52
CA TRP A 414 -14.26 17.92 5.11
C TRP A 414 -14.79 19.34 5.05
N ARG A 415 -14.41 20.20 6.01
CA ARG A 415 -14.83 21.61 6.07
C ARG A 415 -14.18 22.48 5.00
N ARG A 416 -13.08 22.03 4.37
CA ARG A 416 -12.43 22.78 3.30
C ARG A 416 -13.13 22.52 1.97
N ALA A 417 -13.47 23.60 1.28
CA ALA A 417 -14.05 23.52 -0.06
C ALA A 417 -13.14 22.71 -0.99
N PRO A 418 -13.69 21.85 -1.87
CA PRO A 418 -12.92 21.26 -2.93
C PRO A 418 -12.29 22.37 -3.78
N LEU A 419 -11.04 22.18 -4.20
CA LEU A 419 -10.42 23.10 -5.17
C LEU A 419 -11.29 23.07 -6.44
N PRO A 420 -11.66 24.25 -7.00
CA PRO A 420 -12.44 24.27 -8.24
C PRO A 420 -11.71 23.54 -9.34
N LEU A 421 -12.39 22.59 -9.98
CA LEU A 421 -11.91 21.92 -11.17
C LEU A 421 -11.79 22.99 -12.26
N GLY A 422 -10.57 23.44 -12.56
CA GLY A 422 -10.33 24.33 -13.68
C GLY A 422 -9.89 25.78 -13.42
N ALA A 423 -9.45 26.14 -12.22
CA ALA A 423 -8.74 27.42 -12.05
C ALA A 423 -7.36 27.31 -12.73
N LYS A 424 -7.31 27.60 -14.02
CA LYS A 424 -6.06 27.98 -14.70
C LYS A 424 -5.58 29.27 -14.07
N ARG A 425 -4.44 29.24 -13.40
CA ARG A 425 -3.58 30.41 -13.19
C ARG A 425 -2.39 30.33 -14.11
#